data_89b63fb505f6a11c0637116ff8a2a78a
#
_entry.id   89b63fb505f6a11c0637116ff8a2a78a
#
_cell.length_a   1.000
_cell.length_b   1.000
_cell.length_c   1.000
_cell.angle_alpha   90.00
_cell.angle_beta   90.00
_cell.angle_gamma   90.00
#
_symmetry.space_group_name_H-M   'P 1'
#
loop_
_entity.id
_entity.type
_entity.pdbx_description
1 polymer ?
#
loop_
_entity_poly.entity_id
_entity_poly.type
_entity_poly.pdbx_seq_one_letter_code
_entity_poly.pdbx_strand_id
1 'polypeptide(L)'
;GTSPGGALIERETCFDDGSTAALLDLVTVHIQEKDEEVAYQAENYRICRGIPWKKEGTVHYGKIGELADKPETLWKNNYSSGAGMNDFVPVSMLGGTAQSLYLIRPFALKLLAEPTRGPGSPISVRAKFIYGGVGYNLKVTDFRFYRMERDEIETLDLRGAFLTISLGLPFTPESRAGSVPECYKLVAAVLLPQFFKS
;
A
#
# COMPACT_ATOMS: atom_id res chain seq x y z
N GLY A 1 11.87 10.90 -5.10
CA GLY A 1 11.29 11.92 -4.22
C GLY A 1 12.35 12.69 -3.46
N THR A 2 11.99 13.82 -2.84
CA THR A 2 12.91 14.65 -2.05
C THR A 2 12.93 14.27 -0.57
N SER A 3 12.02 13.42 -0.13
CA SER A 3 11.97 12.93 1.26
C SER A 3 12.94 11.77 1.49
N PRO A 4 13.35 11.51 2.74
CA PRO A 4 14.06 10.30 3.09
C PRO A 4 13.29 9.06 2.61
N GLY A 5 13.96 8.12 1.95
CA GLY A 5 13.34 6.92 1.37
C GLY A 5 12.68 7.11 0.00
N GLY A 6 12.93 8.25 -0.68
CA GLY A 6 12.48 8.48 -2.06
C GLY A 6 10.98 8.76 -2.23
N ALA A 7 10.21 8.94 -1.13
CA ALA A 7 8.79 9.24 -1.23
C ALA A 7 8.57 10.61 -1.89
N LEU A 8 7.52 10.71 -2.70
CA LEU A 8 7.08 11.96 -3.30
C LEU A 8 6.48 12.87 -2.22
N ILE A 9 6.78 14.16 -2.29
CA ILE A 9 6.13 15.16 -1.46
C ILE A 9 5.01 15.85 -2.26
N GLU A 10 4.07 16.47 -1.57
CA GLU A 10 2.87 17.04 -2.17
C GLU A 10 3.16 17.93 -3.40
N ARG A 11 4.15 18.83 -3.30
CA ARG A 11 4.54 19.70 -4.43
C ARG A 11 5.07 18.94 -5.66
N GLU A 12 5.48 17.68 -5.52
CA GLU A 12 5.97 16.84 -6.63
C GLU A 12 4.81 16.08 -7.32
N THR A 13 3.60 16.16 -6.78
CA THR A 13 2.37 15.51 -7.29
C THR A 13 1.29 16.51 -7.68
N CYS A 14 1.66 17.81 -7.81
CA CYS A 14 0.72 18.86 -8.20
C CYS A 14 0.52 18.91 -9.71
N PHE A 15 -0.67 19.31 -10.10
CA PHE A 15 -1.01 19.72 -11.46
C PHE A 15 -0.67 21.21 -11.70
N ASP A 16 -0.79 21.67 -12.96
CA ASP A 16 -0.53 23.07 -13.33
C ASP A 16 -1.43 24.10 -12.60
N ASP A 17 -2.64 23.68 -12.22
CA ASP A 17 -3.59 24.53 -11.46
C ASP A 17 -3.35 24.53 -9.95
N GLY A 18 -2.29 23.87 -9.48
CA GLY A 18 -1.92 23.76 -8.07
C GLY A 18 -2.70 22.71 -7.27
N SER A 19 -3.68 22.04 -7.87
CA SER A 19 -4.34 20.89 -7.23
C SER A 19 -3.43 19.66 -7.24
N THR A 20 -3.68 18.71 -6.32
CA THR A 20 -2.88 17.47 -6.19
C THR A 20 -3.63 16.27 -6.77
N ALA A 21 -2.85 15.29 -7.25
CA ALA A 21 -3.41 14.05 -7.75
C ALA A 21 -4.20 13.30 -6.66
N ALA A 22 -5.38 12.84 -7.03
CA ALA A 22 -6.25 12.05 -6.17
C ALA A 22 -6.26 10.57 -6.61
N LEU A 23 -6.75 9.70 -5.73
CA LEU A 23 -6.98 8.31 -6.09
C LEU A 23 -7.96 8.23 -7.28
N LEU A 24 -7.66 7.33 -8.21
CA LEU A 24 -8.35 7.10 -9.47
C LEU A 24 -8.14 8.19 -10.54
N ASP A 25 -7.37 9.22 -10.29
CA ASP A 25 -6.96 10.12 -11.38
C ASP A 25 -6.07 9.37 -12.37
N LEU A 26 -6.35 9.54 -13.65
CA LEU A 26 -5.47 9.15 -14.74
C LEU A 26 -4.54 10.32 -14.98
N VAL A 27 -3.26 10.09 -14.79
CA VAL A 27 -2.25 11.15 -14.83
C VAL A 27 -1.12 10.83 -15.81
N THR A 28 -0.63 11.85 -16.49
CA THR A 28 0.64 11.80 -17.21
C THR A 28 1.74 12.33 -16.32
N VAL A 29 2.78 11.53 -16.10
CA VAL A 29 3.96 11.87 -15.30
C VAL A 29 5.20 11.78 -16.17
N HIS A 30 6.04 12.81 -16.17
CA HIS A 30 7.33 12.78 -16.86
C HIS A 30 8.35 12.03 -16.00
N ILE A 31 8.87 10.95 -16.52
CA ILE A 31 9.88 10.13 -15.87
C ILE A 31 11.22 10.26 -16.60
N GLN A 32 12.33 10.08 -15.88
CA GLN A 32 13.70 10.09 -16.43
C GLN A 32 14.14 8.66 -16.73
N GLU A 33 14.58 7.99 -15.71
CA GLU A 33 15.16 6.66 -15.78
C GLU A 33 14.55 5.74 -14.73
N LYS A 34 14.70 4.45 -14.95
CA LYS A 34 14.33 3.45 -13.96
C LYS A 34 15.21 3.60 -12.71
N ASP A 35 14.61 3.49 -11.53
CA ASP A 35 15.35 3.46 -10.29
C ASP A 35 15.72 2.01 -9.95
N GLU A 36 16.99 1.68 -10.05
CA GLU A 36 17.52 0.33 -9.83
C GLU A 36 18.12 0.13 -8.43
N GLU A 37 17.98 1.12 -7.52
CA GLU A 37 18.55 1.03 -6.17
C GLU A 37 18.01 -0.16 -5.39
N VAL A 38 16.76 -0.56 -5.66
CA VAL A 38 16.12 -1.69 -4.97
C VAL A 38 15.61 -2.70 -5.98
N ALA A 39 16.31 -3.83 -6.10
CA ALA A 39 16.08 -4.83 -7.14
C ALA A 39 14.63 -5.39 -7.20
N TYR A 40 13.90 -5.44 -6.08
CA TYR A 40 12.53 -5.92 -6.02
C TYR A 40 11.48 -4.81 -6.20
N GLN A 41 11.89 -3.59 -6.54
CA GLN A 41 11.03 -2.44 -6.85
C GLN A 41 11.21 -2.04 -8.31
N ALA A 42 11.04 -2.99 -9.21
CA ALA A 42 11.28 -2.80 -10.65
C ALA A 42 10.30 -1.81 -11.31
N GLU A 43 9.21 -1.46 -10.64
CA GLU A 43 8.24 -0.44 -11.03
C GLU A 43 8.67 0.97 -10.66
N ASN A 44 9.76 1.18 -9.93
CA ASN A 44 10.21 2.50 -9.52
C ASN A 44 10.92 3.24 -10.67
N TYR A 45 10.55 4.50 -10.84
CA TYR A 45 11.15 5.43 -11.78
C TYR A 45 11.45 6.76 -11.10
N ARG A 46 12.53 7.42 -11.54
CA ARG A 46 12.82 8.79 -11.14
C ARG A 46 11.94 9.75 -11.93
N ILE A 47 11.26 10.64 -11.24
CA ILE A 47 10.43 11.67 -11.89
C ILE A 47 11.27 12.85 -12.36
N CYS A 48 10.86 13.50 -13.46
CA CYS A 48 11.39 14.79 -13.86
C CYS A 48 10.89 15.87 -12.90
N ARG A 49 11.79 16.43 -12.08
CA ARG A 49 11.43 17.48 -11.12
C ARG A 49 11.08 18.77 -11.83
N GLY A 50 10.14 19.51 -11.24
CA GLY A 50 9.75 20.83 -11.74
C GLY A 50 8.84 20.81 -12.98
N ILE A 51 8.44 19.59 -13.42
CA ILE A 51 7.42 19.44 -14.47
C ILE A 51 6.14 18.99 -13.73
N PRO A 52 5.08 19.81 -13.73
CA PRO A 52 3.78 19.45 -13.15
C PRO A 52 3.21 18.18 -13.78
N TRP A 53 2.47 17.44 -13.01
CA TRP A 53 1.71 16.32 -13.53
C TRP A 53 0.51 16.82 -14.34
N LYS A 54 0.06 16.03 -15.29
CA LYS A 54 -1.11 16.39 -16.11
C LYS A 54 -2.24 15.40 -15.83
N LYS A 55 -3.41 15.92 -15.45
CA LYS A 55 -4.62 15.11 -15.30
C LYS A 55 -5.22 14.86 -16.67
N GLU A 56 -5.33 13.60 -17.04
CA GLU A 56 -5.96 13.16 -18.31
C GLU A 56 -7.42 12.75 -18.11
N GLY A 57 -7.81 12.44 -16.88
CA GLY A 57 -9.17 12.02 -16.55
C GLY A 57 -9.27 11.35 -15.19
N THR A 58 -10.34 10.62 -14.97
CA THR A 58 -10.57 9.83 -13.75
C THR A 58 -11.10 8.45 -14.12
N VAL A 59 -10.53 7.41 -13.53
CA VAL A 59 -11.01 6.03 -13.71
C VAL A 59 -12.27 5.83 -12.90
N HIS A 60 -13.34 5.38 -13.54
CA HIS A 60 -14.55 5.00 -12.82
C HIS A 60 -14.30 3.77 -11.95
N TYR A 61 -14.79 3.78 -10.68
CA TYR A 61 -14.55 2.70 -9.73
C TYR A 61 -14.87 1.30 -10.29
N GLY A 62 -15.94 1.16 -11.07
CA GLY A 62 -16.33 -0.09 -11.71
C GLY A 62 -15.27 -0.70 -12.64
N LYS A 63 -14.29 0.10 -13.08
CA LYS A 63 -13.19 -0.36 -13.94
C LYS A 63 -11.94 -0.82 -13.18
N ILE A 64 -11.87 -0.63 -11.87
CA ILE A 64 -10.70 -1.02 -11.08
C ILE A 64 -10.39 -2.52 -11.22
N GLY A 65 -11.41 -3.35 -11.34
CA GLY A 65 -11.24 -4.79 -11.53
C GLY A 65 -10.45 -5.19 -12.79
N GLU A 66 -10.45 -4.33 -13.82
CA GLU A 66 -9.67 -4.53 -15.05
C GLU A 66 -8.19 -4.21 -14.83
N LEU A 67 -7.88 -3.37 -13.84
CA LEU A 67 -6.52 -2.97 -13.46
C LEU A 67 -5.93 -3.87 -12.37
N ALA A 68 -6.74 -4.73 -11.76
CA ALA A 68 -6.29 -5.56 -10.65
C ALA A 68 -5.27 -6.62 -11.12
N ASP A 69 -4.19 -6.69 -10.36
CA ASP A 69 -3.19 -7.74 -10.51
C ASP A 69 -3.74 -9.10 -10.07
N LYS A 70 -3.14 -10.17 -10.62
CA LYS A 70 -3.55 -11.55 -10.31
C LYS A 70 -2.35 -12.43 -9.97
N PRO A 71 -1.47 -12.02 -9.03
CA PRO A 71 -0.42 -12.93 -8.58
C PRO A 71 -1.05 -14.16 -7.92
N GLU A 72 -0.38 -15.29 -7.98
CA GLU A 72 -0.84 -16.51 -7.31
C GLU A 72 -0.96 -16.29 -5.79
N THR A 73 0.04 -15.64 -5.19
CA THR A 73 0.07 -15.21 -3.79
C THR A 73 0.81 -13.88 -3.65
N LEU A 74 0.74 -13.25 -2.46
CA LEU A 74 1.49 -12.02 -2.17
C LEU A 74 2.92 -12.38 -1.73
N TRP A 75 3.85 -12.49 -2.69
CA TRP A 75 5.26 -12.84 -2.47
C TRP A 75 5.43 -14.16 -1.69
N LYS A 76 6.51 -14.29 -0.91
CA LYS A 76 6.72 -15.44 -0.04
C LYS A 76 5.87 -15.35 1.22
N ASN A 77 5.33 -16.48 1.65
CA ASN A 77 4.47 -16.62 2.82
C ASN A 77 5.15 -17.44 3.92
N ASN A 78 4.46 -17.69 5.02
CA ASN A 78 4.92 -18.37 6.25
C ASN A 78 5.88 -17.54 7.10
N TYR A 79 5.91 -16.22 6.89
CA TYR A 79 6.65 -15.26 7.71
C TYR A 79 5.66 -14.30 8.37
N SER A 80 5.63 -14.34 9.72
CA SER A 80 4.66 -13.58 10.50
C SER A 80 5.33 -12.89 11.68
N SER A 81 5.00 -11.61 11.87
CA SER A 81 5.37 -10.88 13.07
C SER A 81 4.46 -11.26 14.25
N GLY A 82 4.78 -10.77 15.46
CA GLY A 82 3.92 -10.97 16.64
C GLY A 82 2.52 -10.37 16.51
N ALA A 83 2.33 -9.38 15.62
CA ALA A 83 1.06 -8.70 15.41
C ALA A 83 0.37 -9.06 14.09
N GLY A 84 1.07 -9.72 13.18
CA GLY A 84 0.60 -9.98 11.82
C GLY A 84 0.52 -11.47 11.46
N MET A 85 0.07 -11.73 10.24
CA MET A 85 0.09 -13.05 9.63
C MET A 85 0.50 -12.92 8.18
N ASN A 86 1.54 -13.64 7.77
CA ASN A 86 2.14 -13.53 6.44
C ASN A 86 2.51 -12.08 6.08
N ASP A 87 2.91 -11.28 7.07
CA ASP A 87 3.03 -9.83 6.99
C ASP A 87 4.44 -9.32 6.70
N PHE A 88 5.43 -10.19 6.51
CA PHE A 88 6.74 -9.80 6.02
C PHE A 88 7.39 -10.87 5.13
N VAL A 89 8.47 -10.50 4.48
CA VAL A 89 9.36 -11.39 3.72
C VAL A 89 10.80 -11.08 4.12
N PRO A 90 11.62 -12.06 4.50
CA PRO A 90 13.07 -11.84 4.66
C PRO A 90 13.69 -11.36 3.35
N VAL A 91 14.56 -10.35 3.40
CA VAL A 91 15.21 -9.80 2.19
C VAL A 91 15.90 -10.87 1.36
N SER A 92 16.53 -11.85 2.01
CA SER A 92 17.18 -12.99 1.35
C SER A 92 16.24 -13.85 0.49
N MET A 93 14.93 -13.77 0.73
CA MET A 93 13.89 -14.52 0.02
C MET A 93 13.24 -13.74 -1.13
N LEU A 94 13.68 -12.51 -1.37
CA LEU A 94 13.16 -11.63 -2.44
C LEU A 94 13.87 -11.81 -3.78
N GLY A 95 14.87 -12.69 -3.87
CA GLY A 95 15.56 -12.98 -5.12
C GLY A 95 14.59 -13.37 -6.24
N GLY A 96 14.66 -12.67 -7.37
CA GLY A 96 13.75 -12.86 -8.52
C GLY A 96 12.38 -12.17 -8.37
N THR A 97 12.11 -11.46 -7.27
CA THR A 97 10.92 -10.58 -7.14
C THR A 97 11.12 -9.35 -8.00
N ALA A 98 10.21 -9.12 -8.93
CA ALA A 98 10.30 -7.99 -9.88
C ALA A 98 9.29 -6.88 -9.60
N GLN A 99 8.47 -7.01 -8.55
CA GLN A 99 7.37 -6.08 -8.26
C GLN A 99 7.13 -5.99 -6.77
N SER A 100 7.05 -4.77 -6.25
CA SER A 100 6.78 -4.48 -4.84
C SER A 100 5.38 -3.92 -4.58
N LEU A 101 4.56 -3.80 -5.61
CA LEU A 101 3.22 -3.21 -5.54
C LEU A 101 2.21 -4.10 -6.27
N TYR A 102 1.10 -4.41 -5.62
CA TYR A 102 -0.03 -5.13 -6.20
C TYR A 102 -1.35 -4.45 -5.88
N LEU A 103 -2.21 -4.31 -6.88
CA LEU A 103 -3.63 -4.00 -6.70
C LEU A 103 -4.42 -5.31 -6.77
N ILE A 104 -5.03 -5.72 -5.66
CA ILE A 104 -5.73 -7.00 -5.57
C ILE A 104 -7.19 -6.85 -5.16
N ARG A 105 -8.00 -7.85 -5.51
CA ARG A 105 -9.34 -8.04 -4.95
C ARG A 105 -9.30 -9.12 -3.86
N PRO A 106 -9.40 -8.75 -2.57
CA PRO A 106 -9.33 -9.70 -1.48
C PRO A 106 -10.63 -10.51 -1.35
N PHE A 107 -10.55 -11.68 -0.72
CA PHE A 107 -11.68 -12.43 -0.23
C PHE A 107 -11.78 -12.32 1.30
N ALA A 108 -13.00 -12.31 1.86
CA ALA A 108 -13.26 -12.26 3.30
C ALA A 108 -12.51 -11.13 4.05
N LEU A 109 -12.48 -9.92 3.46
CA LEU A 109 -11.83 -8.76 4.07
C LEU A 109 -12.55 -8.33 5.36
N LYS A 110 -11.76 -8.08 6.41
CA LYS A 110 -12.15 -7.40 7.65
C LYS A 110 -11.11 -6.33 7.99
N LEU A 111 -11.56 -5.15 8.41
CA LEU A 111 -10.70 -4.14 9.01
C LEU A 111 -10.84 -4.20 10.52
N LEU A 112 -9.72 -4.19 11.22
CA LEU A 112 -9.64 -4.22 12.68
C LEU A 112 -8.94 -2.95 13.13
N ALA A 113 -9.62 -2.17 13.97
CA ALA A 113 -9.09 -0.94 14.54
C ALA A 113 -8.79 -1.16 16.03
N GLU A 114 -7.52 -1.15 16.40
CA GLU A 114 -7.07 -1.42 17.75
C GLU A 114 -6.19 -0.28 18.27
N PRO A 115 -6.33 0.13 19.54
CA PRO A 115 -5.41 1.08 20.15
C PRO A 115 -3.98 0.53 20.15
N THR A 116 -2.99 1.34 19.81
CA THR A 116 -1.58 0.90 19.73
C THR A 116 -0.96 0.56 21.08
N ARG A 117 -1.39 1.20 22.16
CA ARG A 117 -0.80 1.08 23.50
C ARG A 117 -1.84 1.10 24.65
N GLY A 118 -3.13 0.88 24.37
CA GLY A 118 -4.22 0.94 25.33
C GLY A 118 -5.19 2.10 25.10
N PRO A 119 -6.20 2.28 25.95
CA PRO A 119 -7.24 3.28 25.78
C PRO A 119 -6.68 4.70 25.58
N GLY A 120 -7.21 5.43 24.56
CA GLY A 120 -6.78 6.80 24.24
C GLY A 120 -5.50 6.92 23.43
N SER A 121 -4.82 5.82 23.07
CA SER A 121 -3.68 5.86 22.16
C SER A 121 -4.13 5.90 20.68
N PRO A 122 -3.27 6.34 19.74
CA PRO A 122 -3.59 6.29 18.33
C PRO A 122 -4.05 4.90 17.87
N ILE A 123 -5.01 4.87 16.98
CA ILE A 123 -5.55 3.63 16.43
C ILE A 123 -4.59 3.08 15.38
N SER A 124 -4.32 1.78 15.44
CA SER A 124 -3.67 1.01 14.38
C SER A 124 -4.71 0.18 13.66
N VAL A 125 -4.80 0.33 12.36
CA VAL A 125 -5.72 -0.46 11.54
C VAL A 125 -4.99 -1.61 10.89
N ARG A 126 -5.61 -2.78 10.94
CA ARG A 126 -5.12 -3.98 10.26
C ARG A 126 -6.20 -4.56 9.35
N ALA A 127 -5.79 -5.03 8.19
CA ALA A 127 -6.65 -5.74 7.26
C ALA A 127 -6.40 -7.24 7.38
N LYS A 128 -7.44 -7.99 7.78
CA LYS A 128 -7.47 -9.46 7.70
C LYS A 128 -8.23 -9.86 6.45
N PHE A 129 -7.62 -10.68 5.60
CA PHE A 129 -8.24 -11.14 4.36
C PHE A 129 -7.63 -12.45 3.87
N ILE A 130 -8.25 -13.05 2.88
CA ILE A 130 -7.74 -14.21 2.14
C ILE A 130 -7.43 -13.76 0.71
N TYR A 131 -6.27 -14.19 0.19
CA TYR A 131 -5.92 -14.03 -1.22
C TYR A 131 -5.11 -15.26 -1.69
N GLY A 132 -5.45 -15.81 -2.89
CA GLY A 132 -4.81 -17.03 -3.39
C GLY A 132 -4.89 -18.22 -2.42
N GLY A 133 -5.96 -18.34 -1.63
CA GLY A 133 -6.12 -19.37 -0.60
C GLY A 133 -5.28 -19.16 0.67
N VAL A 134 -4.49 -18.09 0.74
CA VAL A 134 -3.61 -17.76 1.88
C VAL A 134 -4.25 -16.66 2.72
N GLY A 135 -4.22 -16.83 4.05
CA GLY A 135 -4.67 -15.82 5.01
C GLY A 135 -3.59 -14.78 5.29
N TYR A 136 -4.01 -13.52 5.36
CA TYR A 136 -3.14 -12.37 5.66
C TYR A 136 -3.72 -11.55 6.79
N ASN A 137 -2.83 -10.93 7.60
CA ASN A 137 -3.18 -9.90 8.57
C ASN A 137 -2.11 -8.79 8.47
N LEU A 138 -2.38 -7.78 7.65
CA LEU A 138 -1.42 -6.74 7.29
C LEU A 138 -1.77 -5.40 7.94
N LYS A 139 -0.77 -4.59 8.25
CA LYS A 139 -0.97 -3.23 8.73
C LYS A 139 -1.48 -2.35 7.59
N VAL A 140 -2.50 -1.54 7.86
CA VAL A 140 -3.01 -0.51 6.96
C VAL A 140 -2.22 0.78 7.20
N THR A 141 -1.65 1.33 6.13
CA THR A 141 -0.90 2.60 6.14
C THR A 141 -1.59 3.70 5.35
N ASP A 142 -2.79 3.45 4.87
CA ASP A 142 -3.64 4.44 4.21
C ASP A 142 -4.00 5.56 5.19
N PHE A 143 -3.56 6.79 4.88
CA PHE A 143 -3.68 7.93 5.78
C PHE A 143 -5.12 8.33 6.11
N ARG A 144 -6.09 7.95 5.29
CA ARG A 144 -7.52 8.21 5.52
C ARG A 144 -7.99 7.59 6.83
N PHE A 145 -7.47 6.41 7.17
CA PHE A 145 -7.82 5.70 8.40
C PHE A 145 -7.22 6.30 9.66
N TYR A 146 -6.22 7.18 9.56
CA TYR A 146 -5.66 7.88 10.74
C TYR A 146 -6.59 8.96 11.29
N ARG A 147 -7.62 9.36 10.52
CA ARG A 147 -8.60 10.38 10.88
C ARG A 147 -9.98 9.81 11.21
N MET A 148 -10.15 8.49 11.06
CA MET A 148 -11.41 7.81 11.31
C MET A 148 -11.43 7.25 12.73
N GLU A 149 -12.59 7.34 13.36
CA GLU A 149 -12.81 6.70 14.65
C GLU A 149 -13.01 5.18 14.46
N ARG A 150 -12.82 4.43 15.55
CA ARG A 150 -12.92 2.97 15.52
C ARG A 150 -14.27 2.49 14.95
N ASP A 151 -15.36 3.05 15.46
CA ASP A 151 -16.72 2.65 15.08
C ASP A 151 -17.00 2.96 13.60
N GLU A 152 -16.44 4.05 13.06
CA GLU A 152 -16.52 4.36 11.64
C GLU A 152 -15.83 3.29 10.80
N ILE A 153 -14.63 2.83 11.21
CA ILE A 153 -13.88 1.79 10.49
C ILE A 153 -14.61 0.45 10.54
N GLU A 154 -15.16 0.08 11.71
CA GLU A 154 -15.83 -1.20 11.90
C GLU A 154 -17.20 -1.28 11.17
N THR A 155 -17.79 -0.13 10.83
CA THR A 155 -19.07 -0.06 10.10
C THR A 155 -18.94 0.11 8.59
N LEU A 156 -17.72 0.22 8.06
CA LEU A 156 -17.50 0.36 6.62
C LEU A 156 -18.08 -0.83 5.83
N ASP A 157 -18.75 -0.53 4.73
CA ASP A 157 -19.14 -1.56 3.77
C ASP A 157 -17.92 -1.98 2.93
N LEU A 158 -17.43 -3.17 3.19
CA LEU A 158 -16.23 -3.71 2.52
C LEU A 158 -16.54 -4.50 1.24
N ARG A 159 -17.79 -4.55 0.80
CA ARG A 159 -18.18 -5.22 -0.44
C ARG A 159 -17.57 -4.51 -1.65
N GLY A 160 -17.00 -5.29 -2.53
CA GLY A 160 -16.36 -4.75 -3.73
C GLY A 160 -15.02 -4.06 -3.48
N ALA A 161 -14.44 -4.19 -2.30
CA ALA A 161 -13.14 -3.60 -1.96
C ALA A 161 -12.01 -4.10 -2.85
N PHE A 162 -11.06 -3.20 -3.13
CA PHE A 162 -9.73 -3.54 -3.61
C PHE A 162 -8.68 -3.04 -2.62
N LEU A 163 -7.54 -3.71 -2.59
CA LEU A 163 -6.40 -3.34 -1.74
C LEU A 163 -5.17 -3.09 -2.60
N THR A 164 -4.50 -1.98 -2.38
CA THR A 164 -3.13 -1.80 -2.85
C THR A 164 -2.19 -2.32 -1.79
N ILE A 165 -1.45 -3.38 -2.11
CA ILE A 165 -0.48 -3.99 -1.21
C ILE A 165 0.91 -3.58 -1.65
N SER A 166 1.71 -3.04 -0.72
CA SER A 166 3.10 -2.69 -0.97
C SER A 166 4.04 -3.53 -0.13
N LEU A 167 5.22 -3.80 -0.68
CA LEU A 167 6.36 -4.38 0.03
C LEU A 167 7.29 -3.24 0.45
N GLY A 168 7.42 -3.03 1.75
CA GLY A 168 8.23 -1.95 2.31
C GLY A 168 9.74 -2.13 2.09
N LEU A 169 10.49 -1.09 2.41
CA LEU A 169 11.95 -1.15 2.43
C LEU A 169 12.46 -2.10 3.54
N PRO A 170 13.69 -2.59 3.42
CA PRO A 170 14.29 -3.45 4.44
C PRO A 170 14.32 -2.76 5.81
N PHE A 171 13.87 -3.47 6.80
CA PHE A 171 13.88 -3.06 8.20
C PHE A 171 14.43 -4.19 9.06
N THR A 172 15.35 -3.86 9.97
CA THR A 172 15.90 -4.82 10.93
C THR A 172 15.28 -4.52 12.30
N PRO A 173 14.44 -5.42 12.87
CA PRO A 173 13.87 -5.20 14.18
C PRO A 173 14.95 -5.20 15.28
N GLU A 174 15.08 -4.10 16.02
CA GLU A 174 16.03 -3.97 17.13
C GLU A 174 15.78 -4.97 18.26
N SER A 175 14.51 -5.38 18.42
CA SER A 175 14.10 -6.31 19.47
C SER A 175 14.58 -7.75 19.28
N ARG A 176 15.18 -8.08 18.14
CA ARG A 176 15.67 -9.42 17.80
C ARG A 176 17.16 -9.35 17.48
N ALA A 177 18.02 -9.55 18.49
CA ALA A 177 19.46 -9.62 18.25
C ALA A 177 19.77 -10.70 17.20
N GLY A 178 20.50 -10.33 16.11
CA GLY A 178 20.84 -11.22 15.01
C GLY A 178 19.73 -11.44 13.98
N SER A 179 18.63 -10.64 13.99
CA SER A 179 17.61 -10.73 12.95
C SER A 179 18.14 -10.31 11.59
N VAL A 180 17.66 -11.00 10.56
CA VAL A 180 17.88 -10.61 9.15
C VAL A 180 16.94 -9.47 8.78
N PRO A 181 17.32 -8.59 7.82
CA PRO A 181 16.40 -7.56 7.34
C PRO A 181 15.11 -8.14 6.76
N GLU A 182 14.00 -7.53 7.12
CA GLU A 182 12.63 -7.94 6.75
C GLU A 182 11.96 -6.83 5.93
N CYS A 183 11.24 -7.19 4.86
CA CYS A 183 10.37 -6.28 4.12
C CYS A 183 8.91 -6.56 4.50
N TYR A 184 8.26 -5.60 5.15
CA TYR A 184 6.86 -5.74 5.56
C TYR A 184 5.91 -5.57 4.39
N LYS A 185 4.91 -6.43 4.33
CA LYS A 185 3.75 -6.28 3.45
C LYS A 185 2.76 -5.35 4.12
N LEU A 186 2.40 -4.27 3.44
CA LEU A 186 1.54 -3.22 3.98
C LEU A 186 0.32 -3.03 3.06
N VAL A 187 -0.82 -2.70 3.63
CA VAL A 187 -1.96 -2.20 2.85
C VAL A 187 -1.79 -0.70 2.71
N ALA A 188 -1.27 -0.28 1.55
CA ALA A 188 -1.00 1.12 1.25
C ALA A 188 -2.29 1.90 0.96
N ALA A 189 -3.31 1.26 0.39
CA ALA A 189 -4.62 1.85 0.19
C ALA A 189 -5.74 0.80 0.27
N VAL A 190 -6.89 1.21 0.82
CA VAL A 190 -8.15 0.46 0.81
C VAL A 190 -9.12 1.20 -0.09
N LEU A 191 -9.44 0.64 -1.24
CA LEU A 191 -10.34 1.24 -2.21
C LEU A 191 -11.75 0.67 -1.99
N LEU A 192 -12.68 1.50 -1.57
CA LEU A 192 -14.08 1.14 -1.32
C LEU A 192 -15.00 1.94 -2.25
N PRO A 193 -16.07 1.34 -2.80
CA PRO A 193 -16.98 2.06 -3.70
C PRO A 193 -17.53 3.37 -3.11
N GLN A 194 -17.82 3.39 -1.79
CA GLN A 194 -18.37 4.57 -1.13
C GLN A 194 -17.40 5.75 -1.03
N PHE A 195 -16.10 5.53 -1.15
CA PHE A 195 -15.11 6.62 -1.14
C PHE A 195 -15.05 7.40 -2.46
N PHE A 196 -15.69 6.88 -3.52
CA PHE A 196 -15.66 7.41 -4.89
C PHE A 196 -17.05 7.67 -5.46
N LYS A 197 -18.09 7.68 -4.63
CA LYS A 197 -19.42 8.14 -5.03
C LYS A 197 -19.40 9.65 -5.08
N SER A 198 -19.40 10.24 -6.26
CA SER A 198 -19.76 11.64 -6.53
C SER A 198 -21.27 11.80 -6.60
#